data_05cb9c63a80f3db3f01e52c84a9cfe9a
#
_entry.id   05cb9c63a80f3db3f01e52c84a9cfe9a
#
_cell.length_a   1.000
_cell.length_b   1.000
_cell.length_c   1.000
_cell.angle_alpha   90.00
_cell.angle_beta   90.00
_cell.angle_gamma   90.00
#
_symmetry.space_group_name_H-M   'P 1'
#
loop_
_entity.id
_entity.type
_entity.pdbx_description
1 polymer ?
#
loop_
_entity_poly.entity_id
_entity_poly.type
_entity_poly.pdbx_seq_one_letter_code
_entity_poly.pdbx_strand_id
1 'polypeptide(L)'
;MLNKTVLPALFQPFYCSDLQRLGKPHDGGYLVNKHDIRKSNTLVSFGVDDDVSFEKQFVGLQECLGYLYDRESKIDHANDLRLQIIKKHVVRDVSAQEVFKGLDDVFLKCDIEGDEYFLLNYLINHHKQFTGAVIEFHQIEKQERLQQVANFIAKFRLPLVHIHINNWFFYRLPEISVPSVIELTFSSSENLSYKTELSFPHVLDMPNNPDRADFDIRFVGELQ
;
A
#
# COMPACT_ATOMS: atom_id res chain seq x y z
N MET A 1 3.25 -2.97 -25.16
CA MET A 1 3.14 -1.48 -25.03
C MET A 1 2.43 -1.21 -23.73
N LEU A 2 2.95 -0.33 -22.86
CA LEU A 2 2.33 0.00 -21.56
C LEU A 2 0.99 0.73 -21.75
N ASN A 3 0.07 0.55 -20.80
CA ASN A 3 -1.11 1.41 -20.67
C ASN A 3 -0.65 2.79 -20.19
N LYS A 4 -1.26 3.88 -20.68
CA LYS A 4 -0.92 5.23 -20.24
C LYS A 4 -1.96 5.75 -19.28
N THR A 5 -1.52 6.34 -18.18
CA THR A 5 -2.39 7.04 -17.25
C THR A 5 -1.81 8.37 -16.82
N VAL A 6 -2.67 9.25 -16.34
CA VAL A 6 -2.31 10.59 -15.85
C VAL A 6 -2.86 10.74 -14.44
N LEU A 7 -1.99 11.11 -13.51
CA LEU A 7 -2.35 11.39 -12.13
C LEU A 7 -1.92 12.82 -11.73
N PRO A 8 -2.54 13.41 -10.72
CA PRO A 8 -2.11 14.69 -10.18
C PRO A 8 -0.66 14.66 -9.68
N ALA A 9 0.06 15.78 -9.79
CA ALA A 9 1.45 15.89 -9.34
C ALA A 9 1.69 15.48 -7.88
N LEU A 10 0.67 15.63 -7.04
CA LEU A 10 0.70 15.20 -5.63
C LEU A 10 0.97 13.70 -5.46
N PHE A 11 0.64 12.89 -6.46
CA PHE A 11 0.89 11.43 -6.45
C PHE A 11 2.32 11.08 -6.87
N GLN A 12 3.14 12.04 -7.25
CA GLN A 12 4.53 11.78 -7.60
C GLN A 12 5.31 11.41 -6.34
N PRO A 13 5.88 10.19 -6.24
CA PRO A 13 6.59 9.77 -5.05
C PRO A 13 7.96 10.44 -4.93
N PHE A 14 8.47 10.53 -3.71
CA PHE A 14 9.88 10.79 -3.46
C PHE A 14 10.73 9.61 -3.92
N TYR A 15 11.93 9.90 -4.39
CA TYR A 15 12.90 8.86 -4.70
C TYR A 15 13.38 8.19 -3.42
N CYS A 16 13.31 6.86 -3.41
CA CYS A 16 13.81 6.00 -2.35
C CYS A 16 14.71 4.93 -2.98
N SER A 17 15.99 4.88 -2.60
CA SER A 17 16.96 3.89 -3.12
C SER A 17 16.81 2.51 -2.51
N ASP A 18 16.16 2.40 -1.37
CA ASP A 18 16.12 1.18 -0.55
C ASP A 18 14.79 0.43 -0.65
N LEU A 19 14.07 0.60 -1.77
CA LEU A 19 12.88 -0.19 -2.04
C LEU A 19 13.24 -1.66 -2.27
N GLN A 20 12.40 -2.54 -1.74
CA GLN A 20 12.42 -3.97 -2.04
C GLN A 20 11.01 -4.50 -2.19
N ARG A 21 10.86 -5.52 -3.01
CA ARG A 21 9.58 -6.21 -3.19
C ARG A 21 9.44 -7.34 -2.17
N LEU A 22 8.31 -7.37 -1.47
CA LEU A 22 7.88 -8.47 -0.61
C LEU A 22 6.57 -9.04 -1.13
N GLY A 23 6.30 -10.31 -0.81
CA GLY A 23 5.13 -11.03 -1.27
C GLY A 23 5.41 -11.91 -2.48
N LYS A 24 4.37 -12.55 -2.99
CA LYS A 24 4.45 -13.41 -4.18
C LYS A 24 4.72 -12.59 -5.45
N PRO A 25 5.18 -13.20 -6.53
CA PRO A 25 5.18 -12.55 -7.85
C PRO A 25 3.78 -12.06 -8.23
N HIS A 26 3.73 -10.95 -8.95
CA HIS A 26 2.49 -10.34 -9.43
C HIS A 26 1.60 -9.84 -8.27
N ASP A 27 0.31 -10.16 -8.30
CA ASP A 27 -0.66 -9.72 -7.32
C ASP A 27 -0.34 -10.21 -5.89
N GLY A 28 -0.50 -9.35 -4.89
CA GLY A 28 -0.12 -9.63 -3.48
C GLY A 28 1.36 -9.41 -3.16
N GLY A 29 2.13 -8.80 -4.06
CA GLY A 29 3.50 -8.38 -3.79
C GLY A 29 3.66 -6.87 -3.91
N TYR A 30 4.26 -6.25 -2.90
CA TYR A 30 4.35 -4.80 -2.75
C TYR A 30 5.79 -4.32 -2.58
N LEU A 31 6.10 -3.13 -3.09
CA LEU A 31 7.39 -2.48 -2.84
C LEU A 31 7.33 -1.70 -1.54
N VAL A 32 8.28 -1.96 -0.66
CA VAL A 32 8.40 -1.31 0.65
C VAL A 32 9.83 -0.88 0.91
N ASN A 33 10.03 0.11 1.77
CA ASN A 33 11.35 0.60 2.12
C ASN A 33 11.99 -0.31 3.20
N LYS A 34 13.21 -0.78 2.95
CA LYS A 34 14.00 -1.58 3.92
C LYS A 34 14.21 -0.88 5.25
N HIS A 35 14.31 0.44 5.24
CA HIS A 35 14.42 1.24 6.47
C HIS A 35 13.22 0.99 7.38
N ASP A 36 12.01 1.06 6.82
CA ASP A 36 10.77 0.92 7.59
C ASP A 36 10.61 -0.48 8.15
N ILE A 37 10.99 -1.52 7.38
CA ILE A 37 10.99 -2.90 7.86
C ILE A 37 11.86 -3.01 9.12
N ARG A 38 13.13 -2.54 9.04
CA ARG A 38 14.08 -2.66 10.15
C ARG A 38 13.67 -1.88 11.40
N LYS A 39 12.92 -0.80 11.23
CA LYS A 39 12.43 0.04 12.31
C LYS A 39 11.17 -0.50 12.97
N SER A 40 10.46 -1.43 12.32
CA SER A 40 9.17 -1.92 12.79
C SER A 40 9.31 -2.91 13.94
N ASN A 41 8.52 -2.71 14.98
CA ASN A 41 8.35 -3.66 16.07
C ASN A 41 7.13 -4.57 15.85
N THR A 42 6.22 -4.15 14.99
CA THR A 42 4.97 -4.87 14.71
C THR A 42 4.59 -4.70 13.24
N LEU A 43 4.16 -5.80 12.62
CA LEU A 43 3.44 -5.78 11.35
C LEU A 43 1.94 -5.87 11.65
N VAL A 44 1.15 -4.95 11.09
CA VAL A 44 -0.30 -5.08 11.04
C VAL A 44 -0.71 -5.20 9.59
N SER A 45 -1.42 -6.26 9.24
CA SER A 45 -1.88 -6.54 7.89
C SER A 45 -3.40 -6.67 7.85
N PHE A 46 -4.04 -5.93 6.95
CA PHE A 46 -5.47 -5.98 6.70
C PHE A 46 -5.71 -6.52 5.29
N GLY A 47 -6.52 -7.58 5.19
CA GLY A 47 -6.78 -8.29 3.94
C GLY A 47 -5.60 -9.18 3.52
N VAL A 48 -5.68 -10.46 3.84
CA VAL A 48 -4.65 -11.45 3.51
C VAL A 48 -5.18 -12.59 2.64
N ASP A 49 -6.50 -12.69 2.50
CA ASP A 49 -7.21 -13.72 1.74
C ASP A 49 -6.61 -15.13 1.97
N ASP A 50 -5.98 -15.71 0.97
CA ASP A 50 -5.34 -17.03 1.00
C ASP A 50 -3.80 -17.00 0.90
N ASP A 51 -3.20 -15.80 0.92
CA ASP A 51 -1.75 -15.61 0.79
C ASP A 51 -1.15 -14.74 1.90
N VAL A 52 -0.18 -15.27 2.60
CA VAL A 52 0.59 -14.58 3.65
C VAL A 52 2.08 -14.50 3.31
N SER A 53 2.41 -14.53 2.03
CA SER A 53 3.80 -14.49 1.56
C SER A 53 4.49 -13.18 1.90
N PHE A 54 3.77 -12.05 1.79
CA PHE A 54 4.26 -10.74 2.20
C PHE A 54 4.60 -10.72 3.69
N GLU A 55 3.68 -11.14 4.52
CA GLU A 55 3.81 -11.11 5.98
C GLU A 55 4.94 -12.04 6.45
N LYS A 56 5.05 -13.25 5.87
CA LYS A 56 6.16 -14.17 6.16
C LYS A 56 7.51 -13.58 5.80
N GLN A 57 7.63 -12.96 4.63
CA GLN A 57 8.87 -12.32 4.22
C GLN A 57 9.21 -11.13 5.12
N PHE A 58 8.20 -10.32 5.50
CA PHE A 58 8.38 -9.18 6.39
C PHE A 58 8.94 -9.61 7.74
N VAL A 59 8.27 -10.53 8.44
CA VAL A 59 8.73 -11.01 9.75
C VAL A 59 10.00 -11.88 9.66
N GLY A 60 10.32 -12.39 8.46
CA GLY A 60 11.59 -13.07 8.19
C GLY A 60 12.78 -12.12 8.09
N LEU A 61 12.56 -10.87 7.69
CA LEU A 61 13.58 -9.82 7.60
C LEU A 61 13.74 -9.03 8.90
N GLN A 62 12.67 -8.93 9.68
CA GLN A 62 12.62 -8.22 10.95
C GLN A 62 11.95 -9.13 11.98
N GLU A 63 12.64 -9.42 13.10
CA GLU A 63 12.08 -10.21 14.20
C GLU A 63 11.00 -9.42 14.94
N CYS A 64 9.80 -9.41 14.40
CA CYS A 64 8.63 -8.74 14.96
C CYS A 64 7.39 -9.65 14.93
N LEU A 65 6.36 -9.24 15.65
CA LEU A 65 5.06 -9.91 15.59
C LEU A 65 4.22 -9.34 14.44
N GLY A 66 3.40 -10.19 13.83
CA GLY A 66 2.44 -9.80 12.81
C GLY A 66 1.01 -10.14 13.22
N TYR A 67 0.12 -9.15 13.19
CA TYR A 67 -1.31 -9.29 13.41
C TYR A 67 -2.06 -9.12 12.10
N LEU A 68 -2.67 -10.21 11.62
CA LEU A 68 -3.28 -10.33 10.31
C LEU A 68 -4.80 -10.36 10.46
N TYR A 69 -5.47 -9.30 10.06
CA TYR A 69 -6.92 -9.15 10.18
C TYR A 69 -7.58 -9.44 8.83
N ASP A 70 -8.37 -10.51 8.81
CA ASP A 70 -9.21 -10.85 7.68
C ASP A 70 -10.32 -11.78 8.12
N ARG A 71 -11.59 -11.38 7.92
CA ARG A 71 -12.75 -12.18 8.29
C ARG A 71 -12.91 -13.41 7.40
N GLU A 72 -12.59 -13.26 6.13
CA GLU A 72 -12.89 -14.25 5.07
C GLU A 72 -11.68 -15.10 4.69
N SER A 73 -10.51 -14.81 5.27
CA SER A 73 -9.30 -15.58 5.02
C SER A 73 -9.53 -17.09 5.22
N LYS A 74 -9.06 -17.86 4.26
CA LYS A 74 -9.09 -19.33 4.29
C LYS A 74 -7.93 -19.92 5.08
N ILE A 75 -7.00 -19.08 5.50
CA ILE A 75 -5.82 -19.48 6.27
C ILE A 75 -6.20 -19.49 7.75
N ASP A 76 -6.08 -20.64 8.39
CA ASP A 76 -6.29 -20.75 9.85
C ASP A 76 -4.98 -20.57 10.62
N HIS A 77 -3.85 -20.96 10.02
CA HIS A 77 -2.52 -20.85 10.60
C HIS A 77 -1.50 -20.45 9.55
N ALA A 78 -0.74 -19.40 9.81
CA ALA A 78 0.29 -18.91 8.88
C ALA A 78 1.53 -19.81 8.79
N ASN A 79 1.64 -20.88 9.59
CA ASN A 79 2.83 -21.73 9.75
C ASN A 79 4.09 -20.93 10.14
N ASP A 80 3.91 -19.83 10.84
CA ASP A 80 4.94 -19.01 11.47
C ASP A 80 4.37 -18.50 12.80
N LEU A 81 5.05 -18.81 13.90
CA LEU A 81 4.57 -18.48 15.25
C LEU A 81 4.54 -16.98 15.54
N ARG A 82 5.20 -16.17 14.72
CA ARG A 82 5.18 -14.72 14.82
C ARG A 82 3.93 -14.09 14.20
N LEU A 83 3.19 -14.84 13.35
CA LEU A 83 2.02 -14.36 12.64
C LEU A 83 0.74 -14.89 13.29
N GLN A 84 -0.11 -13.96 13.72
CA GLN A 84 -1.42 -14.26 14.30
C GLN A 84 -2.53 -13.84 13.34
N ILE A 85 -3.30 -14.84 12.86
CA ILE A 85 -4.49 -14.59 12.03
C ILE A 85 -5.68 -14.29 12.93
N ILE A 86 -6.33 -13.18 12.68
CA ILE A 86 -7.49 -12.68 13.43
C ILE A 86 -8.68 -12.60 12.46
N LYS A 87 -9.62 -13.52 12.60
CA LYS A 87 -10.82 -13.62 11.76
C LYS A 87 -11.83 -12.49 12.05
N LYS A 88 -11.38 -11.24 11.82
CA LYS A 88 -12.20 -10.04 11.98
C LYS A 88 -11.94 -9.10 10.81
N HIS A 89 -12.99 -8.45 10.36
CA HIS A 89 -12.87 -7.36 9.39
C HIS A 89 -12.61 -6.05 10.14
N VAL A 90 -11.51 -5.38 9.80
CA VAL A 90 -11.22 -4.03 10.31
C VAL A 90 -12.28 -3.09 9.77
N VAL A 91 -12.73 -2.13 10.56
CA VAL A 91 -13.85 -1.21 10.33
C VAL A 91 -15.20 -1.81 10.71
N ARG A 92 -15.50 -3.05 10.34
CA ARG A 92 -16.84 -3.64 10.58
C ARG A 92 -16.95 -4.39 11.91
N ASP A 93 -15.90 -5.14 12.29
CA ASP A 93 -15.86 -5.95 13.52
C ASP A 93 -14.98 -5.35 14.61
N VAL A 94 -13.96 -4.59 14.21
CA VAL A 94 -12.99 -3.96 15.11
C VAL A 94 -12.57 -2.61 14.54
N SER A 95 -12.46 -1.61 15.40
CA SER A 95 -12.02 -0.28 15.00
C SER A 95 -10.50 -0.20 14.90
N ALA A 96 -9.99 0.74 14.07
CA ALA A 96 -8.56 1.05 14.02
C ALA A 96 -7.99 1.40 15.42
N GLN A 97 -8.77 2.11 16.23
CA GLN A 97 -8.37 2.46 17.60
C GLN A 97 -8.12 1.23 18.49
N GLU A 98 -8.92 0.19 18.35
CA GLU A 98 -8.74 -1.07 19.10
C GLU A 98 -7.55 -1.86 18.57
N VAL A 99 -7.39 -1.94 17.24
CA VAL A 99 -6.29 -2.66 16.59
C VAL A 99 -4.94 -2.08 16.98
N PHE A 100 -4.78 -0.77 16.89
CA PHE A 100 -3.48 -0.09 17.12
C PHE A 100 -3.25 0.34 18.58
N LYS A 101 -4.15 -0.02 19.51
CA LYS A 101 -4.02 0.36 20.92
C LYS A 101 -2.77 -0.23 21.54
N GLY A 102 -1.86 0.66 21.99
CA GLY A 102 -0.62 0.27 22.66
C GLY A 102 0.46 -0.30 21.74
N LEU A 103 0.27 -0.18 20.42
CA LEU A 103 1.29 -0.52 19.42
C LEU A 103 2.06 0.75 19.04
N ASP A 104 3.36 0.62 18.90
CA ASP A 104 4.26 1.64 18.38
C ASP A 104 5.18 1.00 17.33
N ASP A 105 5.80 1.82 16.47
CA ASP A 105 6.68 1.38 15.37
C ASP A 105 6.02 0.29 14.51
N VAL A 106 4.79 0.58 14.05
CA VAL A 106 3.98 -0.34 13.26
C VAL A 106 4.26 -0.15 11.77
N PHE A 107 4.47 -1.24 11.05
CA PHE A 107 4.29 -1.25 9.60
C PHE A 107 2.87 -1.72 9.27
N LEU A 108 2.18 -0.96 8.42
CA LEU A 108 0.83 -1.30 7.98
C LEU A 108 0.83 -1.80 6.53
N LYS A 109 0.27 -3.00 6.29
CA LYS A 109 -0.26 -3.40 4.97
C LYS A 109 -1.78 -3.29 5.02
N CYS A 110 -2.39 -2.68 4.01
CA CYS A 110 -3.85 -2.54 3.96
C CYS A 110 -4.35 -2.76 2.54
N ASP A 111 -5.16 -3.79 2.38
CA ASP A 111 -5.82 -4.18 1.14
C ASP A 111 -7.18 -4.81 1.53
N ILE A 112 -8.23 -3.97 1.61
CA ILE A 112 -9.54 -4.34 2.16
C ILE A 112 -10.71 -3.93 1.27
N GLU A 113 -10.49 -3.99 -0.04
CA GLU A 113 -11.53 -3.98 -1.08
C GLU A 113 -12.53 -2.78 -1.00
N GLY A 114 -12.01 -1.58 -0.65
CA GLY A 114 -12.78 -0.33 -0.64
C GLY A 114 -13.17 0.17 0.75
N ASP A 115 -12.82 -0.53 1.83
CA ASP A 115 -13.03 -0.07 3.22
C ASP A 115 -11.82 0.71 3.78
N GLU A 116 -10.67 0.80 3.06
CA GLU A 116 -9.47 1.54 3.46
C GLU A 116 -9.73 3.03 3.76
N TYR A 117 -10.72 3.63 3.12
CA TYR A 117 -11.07 5.04 3.29
C TYR A 117 -11.54 5.38 4.71
N PHE A 118 -12.07 4.41 5.46
CA PHE A 118 -12.49 4.59 6.86
C PHE A 118 -11.30 4.68 7.82
N LEU A 119 -10.10 4.26 7.39
CA LEU A 119 -8.88 4.29 8.21
C LEU A 119 -8.13 5.62 8.08
N LEU A 120 -8.33 6.40 7.02
CA LEU A 120 -7.48 7.53 6.66
C LEU A 120 -7.36 8.58 7.77
N ASN A 121 -8.47 8.92 8.41
CA ASN A 121 -8.46 9.89 9.53
C ASN A 121 -7.66 9.38 10.73
N TYR A 122 -7.76 8.08 11.03
CA TYR A 122 -6.96 7.48 12.10
C TYR A 122 -5.46 7.58 11.76
N LEU A 123 -5.07 7.16 10.58
CA LEU A 123 -3.67 7.17 10.12
C LEU A 123 -3.07 8.59 10.14
N ILE A 124 -3.81 9.59 9.65
CA ILE A 124 -3.38 11.00 9.69
C ILE A 124 -3.11 11.45 11.12
N ASN A 125 -4.03 11.19 12.04
CA ASN A 125 -3.97 11.67 13.42
C ASN A 125 -2.92 10.92 14.26
N HIS A 126 -2.60 9.68 13.90
CA HIS A 126 -1.69 8.81 14.65
C HIS A 126 -0.42 8.45 13.85
N HIS A 127 -0.05 9.27 12.87
CA HIS A 127 1.07 8.99 11.96
C HIS A 127 2.39 8.61 12.65
N LYS A 128 2.62 9.08 13.90
CA LYS A 128 3.82 8.76 14.69
C LYS A 128 3.91 7.30 15.13
N GLN A 129 2.80 6.57 15.12
CA GLN A 129 2.79 5.13 15.43
C GLN A 129 3.35 4.28 14.29
N PHE A 130 3.47 4.86 13.07
CA PHE A 130 3.80 4.10 11.89
C PHE A 130 5.23 4.35 11.43
N THR A 131 5.94 3.26 11.14
CA THR A 131 7.24 3.27 10.47
C THR A 131 7.09 3.36 8.96
N GLY A 132 6.03 2.77 8.42
CA GLY A 132 5.68 2.79 7.02
C GLY A 132 4.30 2.20 6.80
N ALA A 133 3.78 2.37 5.60
CA ALA A 133 2.52 1.76 5.21
C ALA A 133 2.52 1.46 3.71
N VAL A 134 1.93 0.34 3.31
CA VAL A 134 1.48 0.09 1.95
C VAL A 134 -0.02 -0.07 1.94
N ILE A 135 -0.70 0.70 1.11
CA ILE A 135 -2.16 0.74 1.05
C ILE A 135 -2.60 0.60 -0.39
N GLU A 136 -3.45 -0.38 -0.64
CA GLU A 136 -4.16 -0.55 -1.90
C GLU A 136 -5.48 0.21 -1.83
N PHE A 137 -5.65 1.21 -2.72
CA PHE A 137 -6.84 2.04 -2.79
C PHE A 137 -7.71 1.61 -3.96
N HIS A 138 -8.93 1.24 -3.66
CA HIS A 138 -9.92 0.78 -4.62
C HIS A 138 -10.85 1.91 -5.08
N GLN A 139 -11.44 1.71 -6.29
CA GLN A 139 -12.45 2.60 -6.87
C GLN A 139 -11.95 4.03 -7.12
N ILE A 140 -10.64 4.19 -7.41
CA ILE A 140 -10.05 5.52 -7.66
C ILE A 140 -10.50 6.16 -8.98
N GLU A 141 -11.17 5.42 -9.85
CA GLU A 141 -11.86 5.97 -11.03
C GLU A 141 -13.01 6.90 -10.65
N LYS A 142 -13.52 6.82 -9.41
CA LYS A 142 -14.50 7.73 -8.87
C LYS A 142 -13.78 8.99 -8.36
N GLN A 143 -14.16 10.15 -8.90
CA GLN A 143 -13.53 11.43 -8.55
C GLN A 143 -13.48 11.69 -7.04
N GLU A 144 -14.54 11.35 -6.32
CA GLU A 144 -14.60 11.50 -4.86
C GLU A 144 -13.55 10.65 -4.14
N ARG A 145 -13.30 9.41 -4.60
CA ARG A 145 -12.30 8.51 -4.04
C ARG A 145 -10.89 8.98 -4.34
N LEU A 146 -10.63 9.37 -5.58
CA LEU A 146 -9.35 9.97 -5.97
C LEU A 146 -9.04 11.23 -5.13
N GLN A 147 -10.05 12.07 -4.89
CA GLN A 147 -9.91 13.26 -4.04
C GLN A 147 -9.63 12.90 -2.58
N GLN A 148 -10.25 11.83 -2.05
CA GLN A 148 -9.96 11.34 -0.69
C GLN A 148 -8.51 10.85 -0.58
N VAL A 149 -8.01 10.11 -1.57
CA VAL A 149 -6.60 9.67 -1.62
C VAL A 149 -5.66 10.87 -1.70
N ALA A 150 -5.95 11.84 -2.58
CA ALA A 150 -5.16 13.07 -2.69
C ALA A 150 -5.10 13.84 -1.36
N ASN A 151 -6.23 14.00 -0.69
CA ASN A 151 -6.31 14.65 0.63
C ASN A 151 -5.52 13.85 1.69
N PHE A 152 -5.53 12.54 1.61
CA PHE A 152 -4.73 11.68 2.50
C PHE A 152 -3.23 11.91 2.25
N ILE A 153 -2.75 11.83 1.02
CA ILE A 153 -1.34 12.08 0.67
C ILE A 153 -0.88 13.45 1.19
N ALA A 154 -1.71 14.49 1.02
CA ALA A 154 -1.40 15.85 1.46
C ALA A 154 -1.28 16.01 2.99
N LYS A 155 -1.98 15.17 3.77
CA LYS A 155 -2.10 15.30 5.24
C LYS A 155 -1.31 14.25 6.01
N PHE A 156 -1.08 13.08 5.42
CA PHE A 156 -0.32 12.02 6.05
C PHE A 156 1.17 12.40 6.12
N ARG A 157 1.74 12.34 7.30
CA ARG A 157 3.10 12.85 7.54
C ARG A 157 4.21 11.93 7.06
N LEU A 158 3.89 10.70 6.68
CA LEU A 158 4.84 9.81 6.01
C LEU A 158 4.84 10.13 4.51
N PRO A 159 6.00 10.49 3.93
CA PRO A 159 6.13 10.73 2.49
C PRO A 159 5.74 9.52 1.65
N LEU A 160 5.07 9.78 0.52
CA LEU A 160 4.84 8.78 -0.52
C LEU A 160 6.18 8.45 -1.20
N VAL A 161 6.58 7.17 -1.22
CA VAL A 161 7.87 6.71 -1.77
C VAL A 161 7.72 5.75 -2.94
N HIS A 162 6.54 5.18 -3.14
CA HIS A 162 6.26 4.33 -4.28
C HIS A 162 4.79 4.38 -4.66
N ILE A 163 4.54 4.18 -5.95
CA ILE A 163 3.23 4.06 -6.56
C ILE A 163 3.26 2.98 -7.63
N HIS A 164 2.28 2.07 -7.58
CA HIS A 164 2.03 1.09 -8.61
C HIS A 164 0.53 1.04 -8.94
N ILE A 165 0.17 0.77 -10.18
CA ILE A 165 -1.23 0.64 -10.59
C ILE A 165 -1.54 -0.84 -10.78
N ASN A 166 -2.53 -1.32 -10.01
CA ASN A 166 -3.06 -2.65 -10.21
C ASN A 166 -3.80 -2.73 -11.56
N ASN A 167 -3.29 -3.56 -12.47
CA ASN A 167 -3.76 -3.65 -13.85
C ASN A 167 -4.89 -4.67 -14.07
N TRP A 168 -5.55 -5.15 -13.00
CA TRP A 168 -6.72 -6.02 -13.11
C TRP A 168 -7.93 -5.28 -13.66
N PHE A 169 -8.21 -4.06 -13.16
CA PHE A 169 -9.39 -3.29 -13.53
C PHE A 169 -9.05 -1.85 -13.93
N PHE A 170 -9.44 -1.47 -15.14
CA PHE A 170 -9.29 -0.10 -15.64
C PHE A 170 -10.24 0.16 -16.81
N TYR A 171 -10.56 1.42 -17.03
CA TYR A 171 -11.38 1.90 -18.14
C TYR A 171 -10.48 2.46 -19.25
N ARG A 172 -10.68 2.04 -20.49
CA ARG A 172 -9.94 2.56 -21.63
C ARG A 172 -10.65 3.77 -22.22
N LEU A 173 -9.92 4.88 -22.35
CA LEU A 173 -10.28 6.05 -23.12
C LEU A 173 -9.36 6.14 -24.36
N PRO A 174 -9.64 7.01 -25.35
CA PRO A 174 -8.86 7.06 -26.59
C PRO A 174 -7.35 7.23 -26.40
N GLU A 175 -6.91 8.01 -25.41
CA GLU A 175 -5.49 8.34 -25.22
C GLU A 175 -4.91 7.83 -23.90
N ILE A 176 -5.76 7.56 -22.92
CA ILE A 176 -5.36 7.14 -21.56
C ILE A 176 -6.24 6.01 -21.06
N SER A 177 -5.75 5.33 -20.03
CA SER A 177 -6.53 4.37 -19.24
C SER A 177 -6.72 4.93 -17.84
N VAL A 178 -7.93 4.77 -17.29
CA VAL A 178 -8.29 5.21 -15.93
C VAL A 178 -8.27 3.96 -15.04
N PRO A 179 -7.30 3.83 -14.13
CA PRO A 179 -7.22 2.68 -13.25
C PRO A 179 -8.31 2.72 -12.16
N SER A 180 -8.73 1.56 -11.70
CA SER A 180 -9.67 1.42 -10.58
C SER A 180 -8.94 1.20 -9.26
N VAL A 181 -7.70 0.73 -9.29
CA VAL A 181 -6.95 0.35 -8.10
C VAL A 181 -5.51 0.87 -8.19
N ILE A 182 -5.00 1.38 -7.07
CA ILE A 182 -3.66 1.94 -6.95
C ILE A 182 -3.02 1.53 -5.62
N GLU A 183 -1.77 1.09 -5.68
CA GLU A 183 -0.95 0.74 -4.52
C GLU A 183 -0.02 1.92 -4.18
N LEU A 184 -0.09 2.39 -2.96
CA LEU A 184 0.73 3.51 -2.48
C LEU A 184 1.56 3.08 -1.28
N THR A 185 2.89 3.31 -1.34
CA THR A 185 3.80 3.05 -0.22
C THR A 185 4.29 4.34 0.40
N PHE A 186 4.12 4.43 1.72
CA PHE A 186 4.55 5.55 2.55
C PHE A 186 5.67 5.12 3.48
N SER A 187 6.62 6.02 3.77
CA SER A 187 7.83 5.70 4.54
C SER A 187 8.13 6.75 5.59
N SER A 188 8.65 6.32 6.75
CA SER A 188 9.18 7.21 7.78
C SER A 188 10.65 7.58 7.57
N SER A 189 11.28 7.12 6.49
CA SER A 189 12.68 7.41 6.19
C SER A 189 12.91 8.91 5.96
N GLU A 190 13.99 9.43 6.53
CA GLU A 190 14.45 10.80 6.27
C GLU A 190 15.37 10.88 5.03
N ASN A 191 15.86 9.74 4.55
CA ASN A 191 16.78 9.65 3.41
C ASN A 191 16.03 9.58 2.07
N LEU A 192 15.17 10.56 1.83
CA LEU A 192 14.39 10.68 0.62
C LEU A 192 14.84 11.90 -0.17
N SER A 193 14.74 11.82 -1.49
CA SER A 193 15.06 12.94 -2.36
C SER A 193 13.99 13.16 -3.41
N TYR A 194 13.86 14.39 -3.87
CA TYR A 194 13.00 14.69 -4.99
C TYR A 194 13.78 14.46 -6.30
N LYS A 195 13.27 13.60 -7.17
CA LYS A 195 13.81 13.40 -8.51
C LYS A 195 12.73 13.67 -9.54
N THR A 196 13.06 14.43 -10.55
CA THR A 196 12.16 14.73 -11.66
C THR A 196 12.01 13.58 -12.66
N GLU A 197 12.99 12.68 -12.71
CA GLU A 197 13.04 11.58 -13.66
C GLU A 197 12.87 10.23 -12.93
N LEU A 198 11.64 9.92 -12.55
CA LEU A 198 11.25 8.59 -12.12
C LEU A 198 10.55 7.89 -13.29
N SER A 199 10.87 6.62 -13.49
CA SER A 199 10.17 5.78 -14.48
C SER A 199 9.14 4.90 -13.80
N PHE A 200 8.00 4.76 -14.43
CA PHE A 200 6.91 3.88 -13.99
C PHE A 200 6.49 2.96 -15.15
N PRO A 201 6.29 1.67 -14.87
CA PRO A 201 6.46 1.02 -13.57
C PRO A 201 7.91 1.07 -13.09
N HIS A 202 8.13 0.98 -11.78
CA HIS A 202 9.46 0.86 -11.21
C HIS A 202 10.10 -0.47 -11.62
N VAL A 203 11.44 -0.53 -11.70
CA VAL A 203 12.17 -1.73 -12.16
C VAL A 203 11.89 -3.00 -11.32
N LEU A 204 11.45 -2.85 -10.08
CA LEU A 204 11.07 -3.94 -9.18
C LEU A 204 9.57 -4.27 -9.22
N ASP A 205 8.76 -3.48 -9.93
CA ASP A 205 7.34 -3.77 -10.10
C ASP A 205 7.12 -5.00 -10.97
N MET A 206 6.03 -5.67 -10.70
CA MET A 206 5.49 -6.73 -11.54
C MET A 206 4.01 -6.44 -11.75
N PRO A 207 3.51 -6.53 -12.98
CA PRO A 207 2.08 -6.32 -13.24
C PRO A 207 1.25 -7.29 -12.40
N ASN A 208 0.23 -6.82 -11.70
CA ASN A 208 -0.65 -7.69 -10.89
C ASN A 208 -1.27 -8.80 -11.77
N ASN A 209 -1.75 -8.44 -12.95
CA ASN A 209 -2.14 -9.41 -13.97
C ASN A 209 -1.02 -9.55 -15.01
N PRO A 210 -0.30 -10.70 -15.06
CA PRO A 210 0.81 -10.91 -16.01
C PRO A 210 0.37 -10.96 -17.47
N ASP A 211 -0.90 -11.22 -17.75
CA ASP A 211 -1.44 -11.29 -19.12
C ASP A 211 -1.83 -9.91 -19.67
N ARG A 212 -1.66 -8.85 -18.89
CA ARG A 212 -1.97 -7.47 -19.26
C ARG A 212 -0.74 -6.58 -19.13
N ALA A 213 -0.67 -5.59 -20.00
CA ALA A 213 0.37 -4.57 -19.90
C ALA A 213 0.22 -3.76 -18.62
N ASP A 214 1.34 -3.41 -18.02
CA ASP A 214 1.43 -2.51 -16.89
C ASP A 214 1.24 -1.04 -17.30
N PHE A 215 1.40 -0.08 -16.40
CA PHE A 215 1.08 1.33 -16.60
C PHE A 215 2.32 2.23 -16.65
N ASP A 216 2.37 3.07 -17.68
CA ASP A 216 3.22 4.27 -17.75
C ASP A 216 2.45 5.42 -17.09
N ILE A 217 2.95 5.93 -15.97
CA ILE A 217 2.28 6.96 -15.17
C ILE A 217 2.92 8.32 -15.47
N ARG A 218 2.09 9.30 -15.80
CA ARG A 218 2.48 10.70 -15.90
C ARG A 218 1.81 11.55 -14.83
N PHE A 219 2.56 12.45 -14.24
CA PHE A 219 2.05 13.37 -13.23
C PHE A 219 1.87 14.75 -13.85
N VAL A 220 0.70 15.35 -13.65
CA VAL A 220 0.35 16.67 -14.22
C VAL A 220 -0.39 17.51 -13.21
N GLY A 221 -0.07 18.83 -13.15
CA GLY A 221 -0.82 19.87 -12.46
C GLY A 221 -1.27 19.51 -11.04
N GLU A 222 -2.01 20.42 -10.41
CA GLU A 222 -2.76 20.16 -9.18
C GLU A 222 -4.16 19.65 -9.53
N LEU A 223 -4.76 18.86 -8.64
CA LEU A 223 -6.21 18.61 -8.65
C LEU A 223 -6.93 19.97 -8.46
N GLN A 224 -7.65 20.41 -9.47
CA GLN A 224 -8.55 21.55 -9.36
C GLN A 224 -9.81 21.20 -8.58
#